data_cdde03a61122a8a1879af33b73cd1948
#
_entry.id   cdde03a61122a8a1879af33b73cd1948
#
_cell.length_a   1.000
_cell.length_b   1.000
_cell.length_c   1.000
_cell.angle_alpha   90.00
_cell.angle_beta   90.00
_cell.angle_gamma   90.00
#
_symmetry.space_group_name_H-M   'P 1'
#
loop_
_entity.id
_entity.type
_entity.pdbx_description
1 polymer ?
#
loop_
_entity_poly.entity_id
_entity_poly.type
_entity_poly.pdbx_seq_one_letter_code
_entity_poly.pdbx_strand_id
1 'polypeptide(L)'
;MAKKQVIVLNSHGVGQYADCDHMPVWGETISVKNWRVAEDGGKGSNVTVALGRLGIDVAYIGKVGNDPWGDLGEKWMQDAGADTTYLYRTDEVSTGTGLILVGPEGQNTIIDGDSSSVALTVDEVTAALDDMAGSSYFVTGLEVPMPVALAGARHAKELGMTTSLNPSPLPEKPMGDLSYIDYLFINEVEGRYIEGACA
;
A
#
# COMPACT_ATOMS: atom_id res chain seq x y z
N MET A 1 -20.23 3.80 -11.39
CA MET A 1 -19.06 4.16 -12.23
C MET A 1 -18.72 3.08 -13.25
N ALA A 2 -17.70 3.32 -14.11
CA ALA A 2 -17.26 2.28 -15.04
C ALA A 2 -16.47 1.20 -14.26
N LYS A 3 -16.70 -0.07 -14.64
CA LYS A 3 -15.90 -1.20 -14.12
C LYS A 3 -14.46 -1.09 -14.59
N LYS A 4 -13.55 -1.55 -13.74
CA LYS A 4 -12.11 -1.52 -13.95
C LYS A 4 -11.56 -2.91 -14.28
N GLN A 5 -10.37 -2.95 -14.89
CA GLN A 5 -9.65 -4.23 -15.00
C GLN A 5 -9.10 -4.64 -13.65
N VAL A 6 -8.49 -3.70 -12.91
CA VAL A 6 -7.90 -3.95 -11.59
C VAL A 6 -8.31 -2.86 -10.60
N ILE A 7 -8.67 -3.25 -9.40
CA ILE A 7 -8.81 -2.37 -8.24
C ILE A 7 -7.69 -2.68 -7.26
N VAL A 8 -6.94 -1.68 -6.85
CA VAL A 8 -5.87 -1.81 -5.84
C VAL A 8 -6.31 -1.13 -4.55
N LEU A 9 -6.32 -1.88 -3.46
CA LEU A 9 -6.54 -1.40 -2.10
C LEU A 9 -5.27 -1.61 -1.29
N ASN A 10 -4.53 -0.55 -0.94
CA ASN A 10 -3.40 -0.63 -0.01
C ASN A 10 -2.93 0.78 0.36
N SER A 11 -1.76 0.89 1.02
CA SER A 11 -1.21 2.16 1.46
C SER A 11 -0.62 3.01 0.32
N HIS A 12 -0.56 4.30 0.60
CA HIS A 12 0.36 5.23 -0.05
C HIS A 12 1.26 5.87 1.01
N GLY A 13 2.51 6.12 0.63
CA GLY A 13 3.47 6.88 1.39
C GLY A 13 4.48 7.55 0.44
N VAL A 14 5.43 8.29 0.99
CA VAL A 14 6.50 8.93 0.22
C VAL A 14 7.85 8.56 0.81
N GLY A 15 8.70 7.93 0.00
CA GLY A 15 10.06 7.58 0.36
C GLY A 15 11.00 8.76 0.24
N GLN A 16 11.76 9.05 1.29
CA GLN A 16 12.87 9.99 1.28
C GLN A 16 14.17 9.22 1.46
N TYR A 17 15.06 9.32 0.48
CA TYR A 17 16.32 8.58 0.46
C TYR A 17 17.48 9.50 0.81
N ALA A 18 18.43 8.97 1.56
CA ALA A 18 19.69 9.64 1.83
C ALA A 18 20.83 8.62 1.97
N ASP A 19 21.97 8.94 1.39
CA ASP A 19 23.18 8.10 1.50
C ASP A 19 23.92 8.48 2.77
N CYS A 20 24.27 7.51 3.63
CA CYS A 20 25.02 7.69 4.86
C CYS A 20 26.28 6.81 4.88
N ASP A 21 27.32 7.28 5.55
CA ASP A 21 28.56 6.52 5.71
C ASP A 21 28.43 5.44 6.82
N HIS A 22 27.50 5.63 7.75
CA HIS A 22 27.16 4.68 8.82
C HIS A 22 25.77 5.03 9.40
N MET A 23 25.17 4.09 10.14
CA MET A 23 23.95 4.35 10.91
C MET A 23 24.27 5.17 12.15
N PRO A 24 23.52 6.27 12.43
CA PRO A 24 23.73 7.09 13.62
C PRO A 24 23.39 6.31 14.90
N VAL A 25 24.18 6.55 15.94
CA VAL A 25 23.87 6.10 17.30
C VAL A 25 23.16 7.20 18.10
N TRP A 26 22.54 6.84 19.22
CA TRP A 26 21.82 7.81 20.05
C TRP A 26 22.73 8.98 20.48
N GLY A 27 22.28 10.20 20.21
CA GLY A 27 23.02 11.43 20.51
C GLY A 27 23.99 11.88 19.42
N GLU A 28 24.16 11.12 18.35
CA GLU A 28 25.01 11.48 17.22
C GLU A 28 24.23 12.31 16.19
N THR A 29 24.91 13.28 15.59
CA THR A 29 24.45 14.03 14.42
C THR A 29 25.35 13.65 13.25
N ILE A 30 24.78 13.07 12.20
CA ILE A 30 25.51 12.73 10.97
C ILE A 30 25.10 13.64 9.82
N SER A 31 26.01 13.83 8.86
CA SER A 31 25.68 14.45 7.58
C SER A 31 25.46 13.35 6.56
N VAL A 32 24.35 13.47 5.83
CA VAL A 32 23.99 12.54 4.74
C VAL A 32 24.19 13.22 3.39
N LYS A 33 24.26 12.42 2.31
CA LYS A 33 24.42 12.89 0.93
C LYS A 33 23.20 12.50 0.11
N ASN A 34 23.06 13.13 -1.06
CA ASN A 34 22.05 12.78 -2.07
C ASN A 34 20.61 12.67 -1.51
N TRP A 35 20.24 13.55 -0.58
CA TRP A 35 18.88 13.57 -0.06
C TRP A 35 17.89 13.83 -1.20
N ARG A 36 16.94 12.93 -1.38
CA ARG A 36 15.95 13.01 -2.46
C ARG A 36 14.61 12.41 -2.04
N VAL A 37 13.56 12.95 -2.58
CA VAL A 37 12.24 12.31 -2.58
C VAL A 37 12.17 11.42 -3.82
N ALA A 38 11.84 10.14 -3.65
CA ALA A 38 11.66 9.21 -4.75
C ALA A 38 10.18 9.10 -5.17
N GLU A 39 9.96 8.81 -6.45
CA GLU A 39 8.62 8.50 -6.99
C GLU A 39 8.19 7.08 -6.60
N ASP A 40 8.36 6.74 -5.33
CA ASP A 40 7.95 5.49 -4.76
C ASP A 40 7.47 5.70 -3.32
N GLY A 41 6.69 4.78 -2.83
CA GLY A 41 6.25 4.79 -1.44
C GLY A 41 4.90 4.13 -1.28
N GLY A 42 4.84 3.16 -0.37
CA GLY A 42 3.69 2.31 -0.19
C GLY A 42 3.52 1.26 -1.30
N LYS A 43 3.26 0.04 -0.94
CA LYS A 43 3.08 -1.05 -1.91
C LYS A 43 1.87 -0.82 -2.82
N GLY A 44 0.82 -0.19 -2.29
CA GLY A 44 -0.40 0.09 -3.05
C GLY A 44 -0.16 1.06 -4.20
N SER A 45 0.41 2.23 -3.92
CA SER A 45 0.69 3.20 -4.98
C SER A 45 1.70 2.68 -5.98
N ASN A 46 2.73 1.92 -5.55
CA ASN A 46 3.71 1.32 -6.44
C ASN A 46 3.07 0.33 -7.42
N VAL A 47 2.18 -0.55 -6.94
CA VAL A 47 1.42 -1.48 -7.80
C VAL A 47 0.50 -0.72 -8.75
N THR A 48 -0.20 0.30 -8.26
CA THR A 48 -1.12 1.12 -9.05
C THR A 48 -0.39 1.83 -10.20
N VAL A 49 0.73 2.49 -9.90
CA VAL A 49 1.57 3.17 -10.89
C VAL A 49 2.12 2.19 -11.92
N ALA A 50 2.59 1.01 -11.48
CA ALA A 50 3.09 -0.02 -12.38
C ALA A 50 2.01 -0.51 -13.35
N LEU A 51 0.80 -0.80 -12.85
CA LEU A 51 -0.34 -1.22 -13.68
C LEU A 51 -0.76 -0.13 -14.66
N GLY A 52 -0.87 1.12 -14.21
CA GLY A 52 -1.21 2.25 -15.09
C GLY A 52 -0.18 2.44 -16.21
N ARG A 53 1.12 2.41 -15.90
CA ARG A 53 2.21 2.48 -16.90
C ARG A 53 2.19 1.31 -17.90
N LEU A 54 1.64 0.17 -17.54
CA LEU A 54 1.41 -0.97 -18.44
C LEU A 54 0.13 -0.82 -19.27
N GLY A 55 -0.62 0.27 -19.11
CA GLY A 55 -1.86 0.53 -19.85
C GLY A 55 -3.08 -0.24 -19.32
N ILE A 56 -3.02 -0.73 -18.09
CA ILE A 56 -4.14 -1.40 -17.43
C ILE A 56 -5.11 -0.33 -16.89
N ASP A 57 -6.41 -0.51 -17.12
CA ASP A 57 -7.45 0.32 -16.51
C ASP A 57 -7.55 -0.03 -15.01
N VAL A 58 -6.87 0.78 -14.18
CA VAL A 58 -6.70 0.56 -12.74
C VAL A 58 -7.35 1.68 -11.93
N ALA A 59 -8.04 1.31 -10.84
CA ALA A 59 -8.48 2.23 -9.80
C ALA A 59 -7.73 1.97 -8.50
N TYR A 60 -7.51 3.02 -7.74
CA TYR A 60 -6.89 2.97 -6.42
C TYR A 60 -7.90 3.32 -5.33
N ILE A 61 -7.96 2.49 -4.29
CA ILE A 61 -8.67 2.75 -3.04
C ILE A 61 -7.61 2.91 -1.94
N GLY A 62 -7.64 4.03 -1.24
CA GLY A 62 -6.72 4.31 -0.15
C GLY A 62 -7.07 5.58 0.58
N LYS A 63 -6.24 5.95 1.56
CA LYS A 63 -6.43 7.20 2.31
C LYS A 63 -5.10 7.91 2.52
N VAL A 64 -5.09 9.22 2.25
CA VAL A 64 -3.96 10.12 2.44
C VAL A 64 -4.33 11.29 3.36
N GLY A 65 -3.34 11.95 3.91
CA GLY A 65 -3.54 13.20 4.64
C GLY A 65 -3.91 14.36 3.71
N ASN A 66 -4.51 15.41 4.26
CA ASN A 66 -4.65 16.70 3.59
C ASN A 66 -3.31 17.46 3.64
N ASP A 67 -2.29 16.93 2.97
CA ASP A 67 -0.92 17.44 2.99
C ASP A 67 -0.24 17.29 1.61
N PRO A 68 0.91 17.97 1.40
CA PRO A 68 1.61 17.92 0.11
C PRO A 68 2.06 16.52 -0.34
N TRP A 69 2.26 15.59 0.60
CA TRP A 69 2.64 14.21 0.28
C TRP A 69 1.46 13.42 -0.29
N GLY A 70 0.25 13.66 0.24
CA GLY A 70 -0.98 13.12 -0.33
C GLY A 70 -1.24 13.65 -1.75
N ASP A 71 -1.04 14.95 -1.98
CA ASP A 71 -1.17 15.55 -3.31
C ASP A 71 -0.16 14.98 -4.30
N LEU A 72 1.08 14.79 -3.85
CA LEU A 72 2.15 14.23 -4.67
C LEU A 72 1.85 12.78 -5.07
N GLY A 73 1.38 11.95 -4.15
CA GLY A 73 1.02 10.56 -4.43
C GLY A 73 -0.16 10.45 -5.38
N GLU A 74 -1.20 11.25 -5.18
CA GLU A 74 -2.34 11.31 -6.09
C GLU A 74 -1.89 11.65 -7.50
N LYS A 75 -1.05 12.69 -7.62
CA LYS A 75 -0.49 13.10 -8.91
C LYS A 75 0.30 11.97 -9.59
N TRP A 76 1.15 11.25 -8.89
CA TRP A 76 1.92 10.14 -9.47
C TRP A 76 1.03 9.03 -10.04
N MET A 77 -0.03 8.67 -9.31
CA MET A 77 -0.99 7.67 -9.76
C MET A 77 -1.78 8.17 -10.98
N GLN A 78 -2.23 9.43 -10.97
CA GLN A 78 -2.94 10.05 -12.11
C GLN A 78 -2.06 10.17 -13.34
N ASP A 79 -0.80 10.60 -13.20
CA ASP A 79 0.18 10.71 -14.30
C ASP A 79 0.46 9.31 -14.92
N ALA A 80 0.31 8.24 -14.16
CA ALA A 80 0.38 6.87 -14.65
C ALA A 80 -0.93 6.35 -15.29
N GLY A 81 -2.00 7.15 -15.27
CA GLY A 81 -3.31 6.80 -15.86
C GLY A 81 -4.26 6.08 -14.89
N ALA A 82 -3.98 6.04 -13.60
CA ALA A 82 -4.86 5.43 -12.62
C ALA A 82 -6.04 6.34 -12.24
N ASP A 83 -7.18 5.74 -11.94
CA ASP A 83 -8.34 6.40 -11.38
C ASP A 83 -8.18 6.52 -9.86
N THR A 84 -8.13 7.74 -9.34
CA THR A 84 -7.95 8.06 -7.93
C THR A 84 -9.24 8.57 -7.26
N THR A 85 -10.40 8.32 -7.85
CA THR A 85 -11.70 8.80 -7.33
C THR A 85 -11.94 8.36 -5.88
N TYR A 86 -11.41 7.20 -5.48
CA TYR A 86 -11.53 6.65 -4.13
C TYR A 86 -10.25 6.80 -3.31
N LEU A 87 -9.43 7.79 -3.62
CA LEU A 87 -8.37 8.26 -2.76
C LEU A 87 -8.98 9.23 -1.73
N TYR A 88 -9.36 8.67 -0.58
CA TYR A 88 -9.94 9.44 0.53
C TYR A 88 -8.89 10.33 1.20
N ARG A 89 -9.36 11.36 1.90
CA ARG A 89 -8.49 12.30 2.62
C ARG A 89 -8.90 12.43 4.08
N THR A 90 -7.92 12.71 4.93
CA THR A 90 -8.13 12.93 6.37
C THR A 90 -7.26 14.07 6.90
N ASP A 91 -7.77 14.79 7.90
CA ASP A 91 -7.02 15.79 8.67
C ASP A 91 -6.43 15.20 9.97
N GLU A 92 -6.76 13.95 10.30
CA GLU A 92 -6.40 13.34 11.58
C GLU A 92 -4.97 12.78 11.60
N VAL A 93 -4.51 12.25 10.45
CA VAL A 93 -3.20 11.60 10.31
C VAL A 93 -2.57 12.02 8.98
N SER A 94 -1.31 12.40 9.02
CA SER A 94 -0.55 12.77 7.82
C SER A 94 -0.34 11.57 6.89
N THR A 95 -0.10 11.87 5.61
CA THR A 95 0.35 10.87 4.64
C THR A 95 1.64 10.20 5.12
N GLY A 96 1.72 8.88 4.98
CA GLY A 96 2.89 8.11 5.39
C GLY A 96 4.17 8.61 4.71
N THR A 97 5.25 8.71 5.49
CA THR A 97 6.59 9.03 4.97
C THR A 97 7.60 8.05 5.56
N GLY A 98 8.52 7.59 4.73
CA GLY A 98 9.64 6.75 5.14
C GLY A 98 10.97 7.44 4.88
N LEU A 99 11.89 7.42 5.84
CA LEU A 99 13.28 7.77 5.61
C LEU A 99 14.09 6.50 5.35
N ILE A 100 14.65 6.43 4.16
CA ILE A 100 15.47 5.29 3.73
C ILE A 100 16.94 5.73 3.74
N LEU A 101 17.69 5.26 4.72
CA LEU A 101 19.13 5.47 4.79
C LEU A 101 19.84 4.35 4.03
N VAL A 102 20.69 4.73 3.08
CA VAL A 102 21.44 3.79 2.24
C VAL A 102 22.93 3.86 2.63
N GLY A 103 23.47 2.74 3.05
CA GLY A 103 24.87 2.62 3.42
C GLY A 103 25.80 2.35 2.23
N PRO A 104 27.13 2.36 2.46
CA PRO A 104 28.14 2.29 1.39
C PRO A 104 28.10 1.01 0.54
N GLU A 105 27.61 -0.09 1.10
CA GLU A 105 27.50 -1.40 0.42
C GLU A 105 26.10 -1.63 -0.20
N GLY A 106 25.24 -0.59 -0.21
CA GLY A 106 23.89 -0.68 -0.73
C GLY A 106 22.86 -1.28 0.25
N GLN A 107 23.27 -1.64 1.46
CA GLN A 107 22.35 -2.01 2.53
C GLN A 107 21.50 -0.80 2.91
N ASN A 108 20.25 -1.04 3.29
CA ASN A 108 19.37 0.04 3.70
C ASN A 108 18.70 -0.22 5.05
N THR A 109 18.28 0.86 5.66
CA THR A 109 17.41 0.87 6.84
C THR A 109 16.28 1.83 6.57
N ILE A 110 15.06 1.40 6.87
CA ILE A 110 13.85 2.20 6.68
C ILE A 110 13.31 2.60 8.06
N ILE A 111 13.00 3.87 8.19
CA ILE A 111 12.33 4.45 9.37
C ILE A 111 11.00 4.97 8.87
N ASP A 112 9.93 4.24 9.17
CA ASP A 112 8.58 4.62 8.77
C ASP A 112 7.94 5.49 9.84
N GLY A 113 7.26 6.54 9.37
CA GLY A 113 6.39 7.38 10.19
C GLY A 113 4.95 6.88 10.23
N ASP A 114 4.10 7.61 10.95
CA ASP A 114 2.65 7.38 10.95
C ASP A 114 2.09 7.50 9.52
N SER A 115 1.03 6.74 9.25
CA SER A 115 0.40 6.72 7.92
C SER A 115 -1.10 6.88 8.02
N SER A 116 -1.65 7.81 7.24
CA SER A 116 -3.10 8.02 7.06
C SER A 116 -3.85 6.78 6.58
N SER A 117 -3.14 5.80 6.01
CA SER A 117 -3.71 4.51 5.59
C SER A 117 -4.40 3.76 6.74
N VAL A 118 -3.98 4.00 7.99
CA VAL A 118 -4.62 3.39 9.18
C VAL A 118 -6.02 3.92 9.47
N ALA A 119 -6.37 5.09 8.94
CA ALA A 119 -7.68 5.71 9.10
C ALA A 119 -8.70 5.28 8.03
N LEU A 120 -8.32 4.42 7.08
CA LEU A 120 -9.23 3.87 6.08
C LEU A 120 -10.23 2.92 6.75
N THR A 121 -11.49 3.01 6.38
CA THR A 121 -12.59 2.25 6.98
C THR A 121 -13.16 1.17 6.05
N VAL A 122 -13.81 0.16 6.63
CA VAL A 122 -14.50 -0.88 5.86
C VAL A 122 -15.61 -0.28 5.00
N ASP A 123 -16.38 0.69 5.54
CA ASP A 123 -17.51 1.30 4.83
C ASP A 123 -17.03 2.07 3.58
N GLU A 124 -15.91 2.81 3.67
CA GLU A 124 -15.34 3.49 2.51
C GLU A 124 -14.91 2.50 1.42
N VAL A 125 -14.30 1.38 1.81
CA VAL A 125 -13.84 0.36 0.87
C VAL A 125 -15.01 -0.36 0.22
N THR A 126 -16.02 -0.79 0.98
CA THR A 126 -17.17 -1.51 0.43
C THR A 126 -18.00 -0.63 -0.48
N ALA A 127 -18.24 0.64 -0.12
CA ALA A 127 -18.95 1.59 -0.97
C ALA A 127 -18.20 1.83 -2.31
N ALA A 128 -16.88 1.96 -2.28
CA ALA A 128 -16.07 2.09 -3.48
C ALA A 128 -16.16 0.84 -4.38
N LEU A 129 -16.14 -0.36 -3.78
CA LEU A 129 -16.26 -1.61 -4.51
C LEU A 129 -17.65 -1.79 -5.13
N ASP A 130 -18.72 -1.42 -4.43
CA ASP A 130 -20.09 -1.44 -4.95
C ASP A 130 -20.25 -0.54 -6.18
N ASP A 131 -19.68 0.67 -6.14
CA ASP A 131 -19.68 1.61 -7.27
C ASP A 131 -18.89 1.09 -8.50
N MET A 132 -17.91 0.20 -8.27
CA MET A 132 -17.10 -0.42 -9.31
C MET A 132 -17.47 -1.90 -9.54
N ALA A 133 -18.67 -2.33 -9.15
CA ALA A 133 -19.13 -3.71 -9.31
C ALA A 133 -19.01 -4.19 -10.77
N GLY A 134 -18.57 -5.43 -10.95
CA GLY A 134 -18.27 -6.03 -12.25
C GLY A 134 -16.85 -5.76 -12.76
N SER A 135 -15.98 -5.16 -11.95
CA SER A 135 -14.53 -5.14 -12.16
C SER A 135 -13.94 -6.55 -12.10
N SER A 136 -12.74 -6.75 -12.67
CA SER A 136 -12.22 -8.11 -12.89
C SER A 136 -11.34 -8.61 -11.75
N TYR A 137 -10.44 -7.76 -11.25
CA TYR A 137 -9.42 -8.16 -10.27
C TYR A 137 -9.38 -7.18 -9.11
N PHE A 138 -9.17 -7.73 -7.91
CA PHE A 138 -8.93 -6.96 -6.69
C PHE A 138 -7.59 -7.37 -6.08
N VAL A 139 -6.74 -6.38 -5.82
CA VAL A 139 -5.38 -6.57 -5.27
C VAL A 139 -5.28 -5.84 -3.96
N THR A 140 -4.84 -6.51 -2.90
CA THR A 140 -4.63 -5.87 -1.60
C THR A 140 -3.37 -6.36 -0.89
N GLY A 141 -2.99 -5.64 0.16
CA GLY A 141 -1.91 -5.98 1.09
C GLY A 141 -2.24 -5.49 2.49
N LEU A 142 -1.31 -5.63 3.42
CA LEU A 142 -1.52 -5.34 4.84
C LEU A 142 -0.85 -4.04 5.32
N GLU A 143 -0.56 -3.10 4.42
CA GLU A 143 -0.16 -1.73 4.80
C GLU A 143 -1.36 -0.81 5.11
N VAL A 144 -2.58 -1.35 5.02
CA VAL A 144 -3.82 -0.81 5.60
C VAL A 144 -4.24 -1.71 6.75
N PRO A 145 -5.16 -1.31 7.64
CA PRO A 145 -5.60 -2.19 8.72
C PRO A 145 -6.07 -3.55 8.20
N MET A 146 -5.52 -4.63 8.74
CA MET A 146 -5.84 -6.00 8.29
C MET A 146 -7.35 -6.28 8.21
N PRO A 147 -8.20 -5.86 9.17
CA PRO A 147 -9.65 -6.04 9.05
C PRO A 147 -10.25 -5.35 7.82
N VAL A 148 -9.71 -4.18 7.41
CA VAL A 148 -10.17 -3.43 6.24
C VAL A 148 -9.75 -4.14 4.96
N ALA A 149 -8.48 -4.56 4.86
CA ALA A 149 -7.97 -5.31 3.70
C ALA A 149 -8.76 -6.60 3.47
N LEU A 150 -8.98 -7.39 4.54
CA LEU A 150 -9.67 -8.68 4.46
C LEU A 150 -11.18 -8.50 4.18
N ALA A 151 -11.83 -7.50 4.77
CA ALA A 151 -13.22 -7.18 4.47
C ALA A 151 -13.39 -6.76 3.00
N GLY A 152 -12.50 -5.90 2.48
CA GLY A 152 -12.48 -5.50 1.08
C GLY A 152 -12.30 -6.69 0.14
N ALA A 153 -11.36 -7.58 0.44
CA ALA A 153 -11.13 -8.78 -0.38
C ALA A 153 -12.35 -9.73 -0.38
N ARG A 154 -13.00 -9.92 0.78
CA ARG A 154 -14.22 -10.73 0.87
C ARG A 154 -15.34 -10.12 0.05
N HIS A 155 -15.57 -8.82 0.18
CA HIS A 155 -16.61 -8.11 -0.55
C HIS A 155 -16.34 -8.12 -2.07
N ALA A 156 -15.10 -7.90 -2.50
CA ALA A 156 -14.71 -8.01 -3.90
C ALA A 156 -14.98 -9.42 -4.46
N LYS A 157 -14.74 -10.47 -3.66
CA LYS A 157 -15.05 -11.86 -4.04
C LYS A 157 -16.56 -12.08 -4.19
N GLU A 158 -17.37 -11.54 -3.29
CA GLU A 158 -18.85 -11.59 -3.36
C GLU A 158 -19.38 -10.88 -4.62
N LEU A 159 -18.70 -9.80 -5.06
CA LEU A 159 -18.99 -9.09 -6.31
C LEU A 159 -18.46 -9.82 -7.56
N GLY A 160 -17.85 -11.00 -7.40
CA GLY A 160 -17.38 -11.86 -8.50
C GLY A 160 -15.99 -11.52 -9.03
N MET A 161 -15.21 -10.72 -8.33
CA MET A 161 -13.83 -10.40 -8.72
C MET A 161 -12.87 -11.54 -8.38
N THR A 162 -11.78 -11.64 -9.12
CA THR A 162 -10.62 -12.45 -8.76
C THR A 162 -9.78 -11.67 -7.75
N THR A 163 -9.52 -12.27 -6.59
CA THR A 163 -8.89 -11.60 -5.45
C THR A 163 -7.46 -12.04 -5.23
N SER A 164 -6.59 -11.10 -4.89
CA SER A 164 -5.21 -11.38 -4.51
C SER A 164 -4.77 -10.62 -3.27
N LEU A 165 -3.92 -11.26 -2.48
CA LEU A 165 -3.37 -10.71 -1.23
C LEU A 165 -1.85 -10.88 -1.20
N ASN A 166 -1.14 -9.80 -0.86
CA ASN A 166 0.22 -9.88 -0.33
C ASN A 166 0.20 -9.59 1.17
N PRO A 167 0.47 -10.57 2.07
CA PRO A 167 0.36 -10.40 3.51
C PRO A 167 1.59 -9.68 4.10
N SER A 168 1.91 -8.53 3.55
CA SER A 168 3.05 -7.69 3.94
C SER A 168 2.58 -6.29 4.34
N PRO A 169 3.04 -5.78 5.51
CA PRO A 169 3.87 -6.44 6.53
C PRO A 169 3.15 -7.63 7.17
N LEU A 170 3.93 -8.56 7.74
CA LEU A 170 3.36 -9.72 8.42
C LEU A 170 2.47 -9.28 9.58
N PRO A 171 1.23 -9.78 9.68
CA PRO A 171 0.33 -9.39 10.73
C PRO A 171 0.72 -10.03 12.07
N GLU A 172 0.50 -9.31 13.18
CA GLU A 172 0.74 -9.83 14.53
C GLU A 172 -0.26 -10.92 14.96
N LYS A 173 -1.41 -10.96 14.29
CA LYS A 173 -2.50 -11.90 14.59
C LYS A 173 -2.82 -12.75 13.37
N PRO A 174 -3.28 -14.00 13.56
CA PRO A 174 -3.71 -14.84 12.44
C PRO A 174 -4.77 -14.14 11.59
N MET A 175 -4.67 -14.30 10.28
CA MET A 175 -5.62 -13.72 9.31
C MET A 175 -6.96 -14.46 9.27
N GLY A 176 -7.05 -15.66 9.84
CA GLY A 176 -8.25 -16.49 9.83
C GLY A 176 -8.52 -17.13 8.47
N ASP A 177 -9.81 -17.31 8.14
CA ASP A 177 -10.23 -17.89 6.87
C ASP A 177 -9.89 -16.99 5.68
N LEU A 178 -9.12 -17.51 4.73
CA LEU A 178 -8.73 -16.87 3.48
C LEU A 178 -9.32 -17.56 2.24
N SER A 179 -10.38 -18.36 2.38
CA SER A 179 -11.00 -19.10 1.27
C SER A 179 -11.55 -18.23 0.13
N TYR A 180 -11.70 -16.93 0.40
CA TYR A 180 -12.09 -15.92 -0.59
C TYR A 180 -10.91 -15.28 -1.32
N ILE A 181 -9.66 -15.67 -1.04
CA ILE A 181 -8.44 -15.21 -1.74
C ILE A 181 -8.08 -16.24 -2.81
N ASP A 182 -8.03 -15.82 -4.07
CA ASP A 182 -7.66 -16.69 -5.20
C ASP A 182 -6.14 -16.82 -5.38
N TYR A 183 -5.40 -15.73 -5.11
CA TYR A 183 -3.95 -15.68 -5.25
C TYR A 183 -3.28 -15.06 -4.04
N LEU A 184 -2.30 -15.77 -3.50
CA LEU A 184 -1.49 -15.29 -2.38
C LEU A 184 -0.05 -15.06 -2.88
N PHE A 185 0.41 -13.82 -2.85
CA PHE A 185 1.78 -13.45 -3.21
C PHE A 185 2.62 -13.35 -1.96
N ILE A 186 3.55 -14.27 -1.79
CA ILE A 186 4.37 -14.38 -0.58
C ILE A 186 5.85 -14.58 -0.93
N ASN A 187 6.73 -14.02 -0.10
CA ASN A 187 8.13 -14.35 -0.06
C ASN A 187 8.38 -15.53 0.91
N GLU A 188 9.64 -15.95 1.04
CA GLU A 188 10.00 -17.08 1.92
C GLU A 188 9.67 -16.82 3.40
N VAL A 189 9.79 -15.59 3.87
CA VAL A 189 9.52 -15.22 5.26
C VAL A 189 8.01 -15.28 5.54
N GLU A 190 7.23 -14.70 4.64
CA GLU A 190 5.76 -14.72 4.69
C GLU A 190 5.23 -16.15 4.56
N GLY A 191 5.83 -16.97 3.71
CA GLY A 191 5.49 -18.40 3.56
C GLY A 191 5.68 -19.18 4.85
N ARG A 192 6.82 -19.04 5.52
CA ARG A 192 7.08 -19.69 6.82
C ARG A 192 6.09 -19.25 7.92
N TYR A 193 5.71 -17.96 7.91
CA TYR A 193 4.70 -17.46 8.85
C TYR A 193 3.34 -18.15 8.63
N ILE A 194 2.90 -18.26 7.38
CA ILE A 194 1.61 -18.87 7.04
C ILE A 194 1.61 -20.37 7.36
N GLU A 195 2.68 -21.10 7.04
CA GLU A 195 2.84 -22.50 7.42
C GLU A 195 2.76 -22.71 8.93
N GLY A 196 3.44 -21.85 9.71
CA GLY A 196 3.40 -21.91 11.16
C GLY A 196 2.06 -21.51 11.78
N ALA A 197 1.27 -20.69 11.10
CA ALA A 197 -0.07 -20.29 11.55
C ALA A 197 -1.16 -21.36 11.24
N CYS A 198 -0.87 -22.28 10.31
CA CYS A 198 -1.76 -23.39 9.93
C CYS A 198 -1.44 -24.70 10.69
N ALA A 199 -0.37 -24.74 11.47
CA ALA A 199 0.05 -25.89 12.28
C ALA A 199 -0.45 -25.78 13.73
#